data_18899a38e151726a37152bcb0dfea0b5
#
_entry.id   18899a38e151726a37152bcb0dfea0b5
#
_cell.length_a   1.000
_cell.length_b   1.000
_cell.length_c   1.000
_cell.angle_alpha   90.00
_cell.angle_beta   90.00
_cell.angle_gamma   90.00
#
_symmetry.space_group_name_H-M   'P 1'
#
loop_
_entity.id
_entity.type
_entity.pdbx_description
1 polymer ?
#
loop_
_entity_poly.entity_id
_entity_poly.type
_entity_poly.pdbx_seq_one_letter_code
_entity_poly.pdbx_strand_id
1 'polypeptide(L)'
;MYKRQIVKCGNLTHAARLLYVSQPTLSKFLQKLEEDLGLVLFQRGSRRLKLTYAGQRYYAHVERILSQKREMDAEMTDILRSDRGVLYVGIPPFRCSFSLPKVLPIFHKEFPQVQFRIIEAPSAVLDQKLLNGEIDLAFYMSFERITGLSYQVMHSDKMYAILSKGHPLKAKATQIGEFSLEWLAGQTLLLQNRTQRQGQY
;
A
#
# COMPACT_ATOMS: atom_id res chain seq x y z
N MET A 1 -18.55 -7.06 2.84
CA MET A 1 -17.60 -8.18 2.75
C MET A 1 -17.60 -8.80 1.36
N TYR A 2 -18.72 -9.30 0.80
CA TYR A 2 -18.79 -9.97 -0.51
C TYR A 2 -18.26 -9.13 -1.68
N LYS A 3 -18.66 -7.85 -1.77
CA LYS A 3 -18.32 -6.93 -2.87
C LYS A 3 -16.81 -6.75 -3.04
N ARG A 4 -16.09 -6.56 -1.94
CA ARG A 4 -14.63 -6.40 -1.92
C ARG A 4 -13.91 -7.67 -2.41
N GLN A 5 -14.39 -8.84 -2.00
CA GLN A 5 -13.76 -10.11 -2.36
C GLN A 5 -13.96 -10.43 -3.85
N ILE A 6 -15.14 -10.12 -4.41
CA ILE A 6 -15.41 -10.29 -5.84
C ILE A 6 -14.44 -9.47 -6.69
N VAL A 7 -14.22 -8.20 -6.32
CA VAL A 7 -13.28 -7.31 -7.04
C VAL A 7 -11.85 -7.80 -6.93
N LYS A 8 -11.39 -8.18 -5.73
CA LYS A 8 -10.02 -8.67 -5.51
C LYS A 8 -9.72 -9.96 -6.28
N CYS A 9 -10.67 -10.87 -6.35
CA CYS A 9 -10.48 -12.16 -7.02
C CYS A 9 -10.60 -12.07 -8.55
N GLY A 10 -11.38 -11.11 -9.06
CA GLY A 10 -11.69 -11.01 -10.49
C GLY A 10 -12.38 -12.25 -11.07
N ASN A 11 -12.87 -13.16 -10.21
CA ASN A 11 -13.52 -14.41 -10.55
C ASN A 11 -14.52 -14.82 -9.48
N LEU A 12 -15.79 -15.02 -9.86
CA LEU A 12 -16.87 -15.36 -8.93
C LEU A 12 -16.67 -16.70 -8.23
N THR A 13 -16.15 -17.70 -8.94
CA THR A 13 -15.93 -19.04 -8.37
C THR A 13 -14.86 -18.99 -7.27
N HIS A 14 -13.76 -18.28 -7.53
CA HIS A 14 -12.71 -18.10 -6.54
C HIS A 14 -13.18 -17.26 -5.34
N ALA A 15 -13.90 -16.17 -5.61
CA ALA A 15 -14.48 -15.34 -4.55
C ALA A 15 -15.48 -16.13 -3.69
N ALA A 16 -16.32 -16.97 -4.29
CA ALA A 16 -17.29 -17.81 -3.60
C ALA A 16 -16.61 -18.79 -2.63
N ARG A 17 -15.52 -19.46 -3.09
CA ARG A 17 -14.72 -20.34 -2.22
C ARG A 17 -14.16 -19.61 -1.00
N LEU A 18 -13.56 -18.43 -1.20
CA LEU A 18 -12.99 -17.62 -0.12
C LEU A 18 -14.06 -17.07 0.85
N LEU A 19 -15.29 -16.98 0.40
CA LEU A 19 -16.43 -16.51 1.21
C LEU A 19 -17.24 -17.64 1.82
N TYR A 20 -16.84 -18.90 1.58
CA TYR A 20 -17.55 -20.10 2.03
C TYR A 20 -19.03 -20.15 1.60
N VAL A 21 -19.31 -19.68 0.39
CA VAL A 21 -20.64 -19.72 -0.22
C VAL A 21 -20.60 -20.38 -1.59
N SER A 22 -21.78 -20.81 -2.11
CA SER A 22 -21.84 -21.34 -3.47
C SER A 22 -21.72 -20.21 -4.51
N GLN A 23 -21.14 -20.51 -5.66
CA GLN A 23 -21.02 -19.55 -6.76
C GLN A 23 -22.40 -19.02 -7.23
N PRO A 24 -23.47 -19.87 -7.35
CA PRO A 24 -24.80 -19.37 -7.67
C PRO A 24 -25.34 -18.36 -6.64
N THR A 25 -25.09 -18.59 -5.35
CA THR A 25 -25.47 -17.65 -4.28
C THR A 25 -24.80 -16.30 -4.45
N LEU A 26 -23.48 -16.30 -4.73
CA LEU A 26 -22.75 -15.06 -4.93
C LEU A 26 -23.18 -14.34 -6.22
N SER A 27 -23.51 -15.08 -7.28
CA SER A 27 -24.03 -14.53 -8.52
C SER A 27 -25.40 -13.88 -8.34
N LYS A 28 -26.31 -14.54 -7.63
CA LYS A 28 -27.64 -13.97 -7.29
C LYS A 28 -27.51 -12.72 -6.43
N PHE A 29 -26.59 -12.71 -5.44
CA PHE A 29 -26.34 -11.52 -4.63
C PHE A 29 -25.85 -10.35 -5.49
N LEU A 30 -24.95 -10.60 -6.43
CA LEU A 30 -24.45 -9.55 -7.32
C LEU A 30 -25.57 -9.02 -8.25
N GLN A 31 -26.35 -9.91 -8.83
CA GLN A 31 -27.46 -9.54 -9.68
C GLN A 31 -28.48 -8.67 -8.95
N LYS A 32 -28.89 -9.09 -7.74
CA LYS A 32 -29.81 -8.31 -6.91
C LYS A 32 -29.24 -6.94 -6.56
N LEU A 33 -27.93 -6.84 -6.25
CA LEU A 33 -27.28 -5.56 -5.99
C LEU A 33 -27.32 -4.63 -7.22
N GLU A 34 -27.06 -5.15 -8.41
CA GLU A 34 -27.13 -4.39 -9.66
C GLU A 34 -28.57 -3.94 -9.97
N GLU A 35 -29.55 -4.80 -9.71
CA GLU A 35 -30.98 -4.49 -9.83
C GLU A 35 -31.42 -3.40 -8.84
N ASP A 36 -31.06 -3.52 -7.56
CA ASP A 36 -31.37 -2.55 -6.51
C ASP A 36 -30.76 -1.16 -6.80
N LEU A 37 -29.63 -1.10 -7.45
CA LEU A 37 -28.94 0.13 -7.83
C LEU A 37 -29.40 0.68 -9.20
N GLY A 38 -30.04 -0.14 -10.03
CA GLY A 38 -30.33 0.19 -11.41
C GLY A 38 -29.08 0.36 -12.28
N LEU A 39 -27.93 -0.19 -11.88
CA LEU A 39 -26.63 0.00 -12.52
C LEU A 39 -25.89 -1.32 -12.65
N VAL A 40 -25.28 -1.54 -13.83
CA VAL A 40 -24.37 -2.67 -14.03
C VAL A 40 -23.00 -2.31 -13.48
N LEU A 41 -22.54 -3.06 -12.47
CA LEU A 41 -21.26 -2.83 -11.81
C LEU A 41 -20.12 -3.64 -12.42
N PHE A 42 -20.43 -4.79 -13.04
CA PHE A 42 -19.42 -5.69 -13.60
C PHE A 42 -19.69 -5.99 -15.08
N GLN A 43 -18.62 -6.00 -15.86
CA GLN A 43 -18.67 -6.41 -17.27
C GLN A 43 -18.79 -7.94 -17.32
N ARG A 44 -19.82 -8.43 -18.04
CA ARG A 44 -20.03 -9.86 -18.32
C ARG A 44 -19.37 -10.21 -19.65
N GLY A 45 -18.79 -11.38 -19.78
CA GLY A 45 -18.26 -11.89 -21.07
C GLY A 45 -16.75 -11.96 -21.21
N SER A 46 -15.96 -11.62 -20.21
CA SER A 46 -14.52 -11.85 -20.20
C SER A 46 -14.14 -13.01 -19.25
N ARG A 47 -12.98 -13.64 -19.50
CA ARG A 47 -12.42 -14.66 -18.56
C ARG A 47 -12.18 -14.10 -17.15
N ARG A 48 -12.13 -12.77 -16.99
CA ARG A 48 -12.02 -12.09 -15.70
C ARG A 48 -13.15 -11.09 -15.56
N LEU A 49 -13.74 -11.05 -14.38
CA LEU A 49 -14.75 -10.07 -14.01
C LEU A 49 -14.09 -8.70 -13.86
N LYS A 50 -14.46 -7.74 -14.67
CA LYS A 50 -13.95 -6.36 -14.63
C LYS A 50 -15.05 -5.43 -14.17
N LEU A 51 -14.67 -4.39 -13.43
CA LEU A 51 -15.61 -3.33 -13.06
C LEU A 51 -15.95 -2.45 -14.26
N THR A 52 -17.22 -2.06 -14.37
CA THR A 52 -17.67 -0.93 -15.21
C THR A 52 -17.19 0.39 -14.58
N TYR A 53 -17.37 1.51 -15.27
CA TYR A 53 -17.14 2.83 -14.67
C TYR A 53 -18.00 3.03 -13.41
N ALA A 54 -19.30 2.71 -13.48
CA ALA A 54 -20.20 2.75 -12.31
C ALA A 54 -19.70 1.83 -11.18
N GLY A 55 -19.23 0.62 -11.53
CA GLY A 55 -18.64 -0.31 -10.58
C GLY A 55 -17.38 0.23 -9.88
N GLN A 56 -16.50 0.91 -10.61
CA GLN A 56 -15.30 1.55 -10.03
C GLN A 56 -15.70 2.64 -9.02
N ARG A 57 -16.63 3.52 -9.40
CA ARG A 57 -17.12 4.58 -8.52
C ARG A 57 -17.80 4.01 -7.27
N TYR A 58 -18.69 3.04 -7.46
CA TYR A 58 -19.35 2.35 -6.37
C TYR A 58 -18.35 1.67 -5.41
N TYR A 59 -17.36 0.97 -5.95
CA TYR A 59 -16.33 0.29 -5.17
C TYR A 59 -15.51 1.29 -4.33
N ALA A 60 -15.13 2.43 -4.91
CA ALA A 60 -14.41 3.48 -4.19
C ALA A 60 -15.18 3.99 -2.97
N HIS A 61 -16.51 4.20 -3.10
CA HIS A 61 -17.35 4.58 -1.98
C HIS A 61 -17.50 3.47 -0.93
N VAL A 62 -17.62 2.22 -1.37
CA VAL A 62 -17.68 1.06 -0.45
C VAL A 62 -16.39 0.94 0.37
N GLU A 63 -15.22 1.14 -0.24
CA GLU A 63 -13.95 1.11 0.50
C GLU A 63 -13.86 2.22 1.55
N ARG A 64 -14.34 3.44 1.23
CA ARG A 64 -14.41 4.55 2.20
C ARG A 64 -15.32 4.24 3.38
N ILE A 65 -16.50 3.70 3.12
CA ILE A 65 -17.45 3.30 4.18
C ILE A 65 -16.84 2.21 5.07
N LEU A 66 -16.17 1.23 4.47
CA LEU A 66 -15.50 0.17 5.24
C LEU A 66 -14.29 0.71 6.03
N SER A 67 -13.63 1.75 5.54
CA SER A 67 -12.59 2.46 6.28
C SER A 67 -13.16 3.16 7.52
N GLN A 68 -14.18 4.00 7.32
CA GLN A 68 -14.85 4.70 8.42
C GLN A 68 -15.41 3.74 9.47
N LYS A 69 -15.96 2.59 9.02
CA LYS A 69 -16.40 1.56 9.96
C LYS A 69 -15.25 1.01 10.79
N ARG A 70 -14.07 0.78 10.20
CA ARG A 70 -12.91 0.29 10.94
C ARG A 70 -12.38 1.33 11.93
N GLU A 71 -12.35 2.61 11.53
CA GLU A 71 -11.97 3.72 12.42
C GLU A 71 -12.92 3.77 13.62
N MET A 72 -14.21 3.70 13.38
CA MET A 72 -15.22 3.64 14.46
C MET A 72 -15.02 2.41 15.36
N ASP A 73 -14.84 1.22 14.77
CA ASP A 73 -14.64 -0.03 15.55
C ASP A 73 -13.34 0.05 16.39
N ALA A 74 -12.28 0.69 15.87
CA ALA A 74 -11.04 0.93 16.58
C ALA A 74 -11.25 1.91 17.75
N GLU A 75 -11.87 3.06 17.48
CA GLU A 75 -12.19 4.06 18.50
C GLU A 75 -13.05 3.48 19.63
N MET A 76 -14.07 2.69 19.31
CA MET A 76 -14.88 2.00 20.30
C MET A 76 -14.08 0.98 21.11
N THR A 77 -13.12 0.31 20.46
CA THR A 77 -12.21 -0.62 21.14
C THR A 77 -11.25 0.10 22.07
N ASP A 78 -10.73 1.26 21.64
CA ASP A 78 -9.84 2.10 22.45
C ASP A 78 -10.55 2.69 23.67
N ILE A 79 -11.80 3.10 23.51
CA ILE A 79 -12.64 3.55 24.65
C ILE A 79 -12.88 2.42 25.67
N LEU A 80 -13.06 1.19 25.18
CA LEU A 80 -13.30 0.03 26.04
C LEU A 80 -12.03 -0.55 26.66
N ARG A 81 -10.85 -0.35 26.05
CA ARG A 81 -9.60 -1.01 26.41
C ARG A 81 -8.39 -0.17 26.01
N SER A 82 -7.95 0.69 26.90
CA SER A 82 -6.86 1.66 26.67
C SER A 82 -5.54 1.14 26.10
N ASP A 83 -5.30 -0.18 26.04
CA ASP A 83 -4.00 -0.75 25.66
C ASP A 83 -4.06 -1.93 24.68
N ARG A 84 -5.18 -2.17 24.01
CA ARG A 84 -5.33 -3.31 23.09
C ARG A 84 -5.83 -2.85 21.73
N GLY A 85 -5.19 -3.35 20.68
CA GLY A 85 -5.60 -3.01 19.30
C GLY A 85 -4.82 -3.79 18.28
N VAL A 86 -5.17 -3.57 16.99
CA VAL A 86 -4.42 -4.08 15.85
C VAL A 86 -3.93 -2.89 15.04
N LEU A 87 -2.62 -2.74 14.92
CA LEU A 87 -1.99 -1.70 14.13
C LEU A 87 -1.56 -2.26 12.78
N TYR A 88 -2.14 -1.74 11.71
CA TYR A 88 -1.81 -2.09 10.33
C TYR A 88 -0.71 -1.17 9.80
N VAL A 89 0.48 -1.71 9.63
CA VAL A 89 1.68 -0.95 9.24
C VAL A 89 2.12 -1.32 7.84
N GLY A 90 2.15 -0.34 6.94
CA GLY A 90 2.70 -0.49 5.59
C GLY A 90 4.20 -0.17 5.57
N ILE A 91 5.00 -1.02 4.93
CA ILE A 91 6.44 -0.78 4.81
C ILE A 91 6.98 -1.44 3.53
N PRO A 92 7.86 -0.78 2.75
CA PRO A 92 8.52 -1.44 1.63
C PRO A 92 9.42 -2.59 2.07
N PRO A 93 9.53 -3.69 1.27
CA PRO A 93 10.25 -4.91 1.67
C PRO A 93 11.68 -4.67 2.18
N PHE A 94 12.46 -3.86 1.46
CA PHE A 94 13.82 -3.55 1.85
C PHE A 94 13.89 -2.88 3.24
N ARG A 95 13.04 -1.89 3.50
CA ARG A 95 13.00 -1.18 4.78
C ARG A 95 12.46 -2.06 5.90
N CYS A 96 11.53 -2.97 5.57
CA CYS A 96 11.01 -3.98 6.49
C CYS A 96 12.14 -4.78 7.14
N SER A 97 13.07 -5.31 6.34
CA SER A 97 14.17 -6.14 6.80
C SER A 97 15.13 -5.44 7.77
N PHE A 98 15.30 -4.12 7.66
CA PHE A 98 16.22 -3.37 8.50
C PHE A 98 15.59 -2.72 9.72
N SER A 99 14.36 -2.22 9.59
CA SER A 99 13.73 -1.38 10.61
C SER A 99 12.95 -2.21 11.62
N LEU A 100 12.15 -3.17 11.16
CA LEU A 100 11.26 -3.92 12.04
C LEU A 100 11.97 -4.76 13.11
N PRO A 101 13.07 -5.48 12.82
CA PRO A 101 13.77 -6.24 13.84
C PRO A 101 14.27 -5.39 15.02
N LYS A 102 14.51 -4.10 14.77
CA LYS A 102 14.97 -3.16 15.82
C LYS A 102 13.80 -2.53 16.59
N VAL A 103 12.70 -2.24 15.91
CA VAL A 103 11.58 -1.48 16.48
C VAL A 103 10.57 -2.40 17.18
N LEU A 104 10.22 -3.55 16.58
CA LEU A 104 9.19 -4.42 17.10
C LEU A 104 9.44 -4.92 18.53
N PRO A 105 10.67 -5.34 18.93
CA PRO A 105 10.92 -5.78 20.30
C PRO A 105 10.72 -4.67 21.35
N ILE A 106 11.11 -3.43 21.00
CA ILE A 106 10.96 -2.27 21.87
C ILE A 106 9.48 -1.94 22.02
N PHE A 107 8.77 -1.84 20.89
CA PHE A 107 7.35 -1.54 20.90
C PHE A 107 6.53 -2.60 21.63
N HIS A 108 6.80 -3.89 21.39
CA HIS A 108 6.08 -4.97 22.06
C HIS A 108 6.30 -5.00 23.59
N LYS A 109 7.47 -4.52 24.04
CA LYS A 109 7.74 -4.38 25.47
C LYS A 109 6.89 -3.28 26.11
N GLU A 110 6.66 -2.17 25.41
CA GLU A 110 5.84 -1.05 25.90
C GLU A 110 4.33 -1.31 25.69
N PHE A 111 3.96 -1.95 24.58
CA PHE A 111 2.58 -2.21 24.19
C PHE A 111 2.34 -3.71 23.92
N PRO A 112 2.42 -4.58 24.94
CA PRO A 112 2.40 -6.03 24.74
C PRO A 112 1.07 -6.57 24.21
N GLN A 113 -0.01 -5.79 24.30
CA GLN A 113 -1.34 -6.19 23.87
C GLN A 113 -1.72 -5.64 22.48
N VAL A 114 -0.86 -4.83 21.85
CA VAL A 114 -1.06 -4.34 20.49
C VAL A 114 -0.52 -5.35 19.49
N GLN A 115 -1.37 -5.81 18.59
CA GLN A 115 -0.97 -6.70 17.49
C GLN A 115 -0.53 -5.89 16.27
N PHE A 116 0.67 -6.17 15.78
CA PHE A 116 1.13 -5.65 14.50
C PHE A 116 0.65 -6.50 13.32
N ARG A 117 0.14 -5.83 12.30
CA ARG A 117 -0.16 -6.40 10.98
C ARG A 117 0.67 -5.67 9.93
N ILE A 118 1.75 -6.31 9.51
CA ILE A 118 2.70 -5.72 8.56
C ILE A 118 2.26 -6.02 7.14
N ILE A 119 2.18 -5.00 6.32
CA ILE A 119 1.87 -5.07 4.89
C ILE A 119 3.08 -4.59 4.11
N GLU A 120 3.73 -5.53 3.44
CA GLU A 120 4.85 -5.22 2.56
C GLU A 120 4.34 -4.88 1.16
N ALA A 121 4.63 -3.67 0.70
CA ALA A 121 4.27 -3.23 -0.64
C ALA A 121 5.13 -2.03 -1.08
N PRO A 122 5.23 -1.75 -2.40
CA PRO A 122 5.81 -0.50 -2.90
C PRO A 122 5.08 0.73 -2.36
N SER A 123 5.80 1.85 -2.19
CA SER A 123 5.24 3.08 -1.59
C SER A 123 3.98 3.59 -2.28
N ALA A 124 3.90 3.53 -3.61
CA ALA A 124 2.69 3.94 -4.34
C ALA A 124 1.45 3.07 -4.01
N VAL A 125 1.66 1.78 -3.72
CA VAL A 125 0.59 0.88 -3.27
C VAL A 125 0.21 1.18 -1.82
N LEU A 126 1.19 1.51 -0.98
CA LEU A 126 0.96 1.89 0.42
C LEU A 126 0.16 3.19 0.52
N ASP A 127 0.40 4.16 -0.37
CA ASP A 127 -0.38 5.39 -0.44
C ASP A 127 -1.87 5.10 -0.67
N GLN A 128 -2.17 4.25 -1.65
CA GLN A 128 -3.55 3.87 -1.94
C GLN A 128 -4.19 3.12 -0.75
N LYS A 129 -3.40 2.30 -0.07
CA LYS A 129 -3.86 1.58 1.12
C LYS A 129 -4.15 2.51 2.30
N LEU A 130 -3.32 3.57 2.49
CA LEU A 130 -3.57 4.62 3.47
C LEU A 130 -4.84 5.40 3.13
N LEU A 131 -4.98 5.89 1.89
CA LEU A 131 -6.17 6.62 1.45
C LEU A 131 -7.46 5.80 1.56
N ASN A 132 -7.35 4.48 1.39
CA ASN A 132 -8.48 3.56 1.56
C ASN A 132 -8.66 3.11 3.02
N GLY A 133 -7.83 3.58 3.97
CA GLY A 133 -7.83 3.13 5.36
C GLY A 133 -7.63 1.61 5.51
N GLU A 134 -6.92 0.98 4.58
CA GLU A 134 -6.54 -0.43 4.68
C GLU A 134 -5.37 -0.64 5.63
N ILE A 135 -4.57 0.39 5.86
CA ILE A 135 -3.48 0.47 6.82
C ILE A 135 -3.59 1.79 7.57
N ASP A 136 -3.11 1.80 8.81
CA ASP A 136 -3.20 2.95 9.72
C ASP A 136 -2.03 3.91 9.49
N LEU A 137 -0.85 3.36 9.24
CA LEU A 137 0.36 4.14 8.98
C LEU A 137 1.30 3.40 8.02
N ALA A 138 2.21 4.14 7.39
CA ALA A 138 3.26 3.56 6.57
C ALA A 138 4.60 4.28 6.75
N PHE A 139 5.69 3.49 6.71
CA PHE A 139 7.06 4.00 6.77
C PHE A 139 7.73 3.82 5.41
N TYR A 140 7.90 4.88 4.67
CA TYR A 140 8.59 4.87 3.38
C TYR A 140 9.27 6.20 3.09
N MET A 141 10.18 6.21 2.13
CA MET A 141 10.75 7.44 1.61
C MET A 141 9.76 8.11 0.66
N SER A 142 9.48 9.38 0.86
CA SER A 142 8.64 10.17 -0.03
C SER A 142 9.28 11.52 -0.32
N PHE A 143 9.22 11.94 -1.57
CA PHE A 143 9.60 13.27 -2.03
C PHE A 143 8.38 14.16 -2.28
N GLU A 144 7.21 13.55 -2.39
CA GLU A 144 5.94 14.22 -2.67
C GLU A 144 4.94 14.00 -1.55
N ARG A 145 4.07 14.97 -1.36
CA ARG A 145 2.94 14.86 -0.44
C ARG A 145 1.65 14.61 -1.22
N ILE A 146 0.93 13.59 -0.85
CA ILE A 146 -0.36 13.25 -1.45
C ILE A 146 -1.47 13.89 -0.63
N THR A 147 -2.39 14.55 -1.32
CA THR A 147 -3.58 15.13 -0.68
C THR A 147 -4.39 14.04 0.03
N GLY A 148 -4.78 14.32 1.27
CA GLY A 148 -5.54 13.37 2.10
C GLY A 148 -4.69 12.48 3.00
N LEU A 149 -3.34 12.64 2.99
CA LEU A 149 -2.44 11.98 3.93
C LEU A 149 -1.70 12.99 4.79
N SER A 150 -1.51 12.65 6.07
CA SER A 150 -0.65 13.39 6.99
C SER A 150 0.75 12.80 6.99
N TYR A 151 1.78 13.65 7.08
CA TYR A 151 3.18 13.23 7.01
C TYR A 151 3.98 13.76 8.19
N GLN A 152 4.76 12.87 8.78
CA GLN A 152 5.79 13.23 9.75
C GLN A 152 7.15 12.79 9.22
N VAL A 153 8.08 13.73 9.09
CA VAL A 153 9.46 13.42 8.71
C VAL A 153 10.18 12.86 9.93
N MET A 154 10.64 11.62 9.81
CA MET A 154 11.40 10.95 10.87
C MET A 154 12.91 11.09 10.66
N HIS A 155 13.36 11.03 9.41
CA HIS A 155 14.76 11.05 9.03
C HIS A 155 14.91 11.56 7.60
N SER A 156 16.06 12.18 7.30
CA SER A 156 16.45 12.59 5.95
C SER A 156 17.67 11.80 5.53
N ASP A 157 17.56 11.09 4.41
CA ASP A 157 18.66 10.32 3.82
C ASP A 157 19.33 11.11 2.69
N LYS A 158 20.63 10.90 2.50
CA LYS A 158 21.36 11.41 1.35
C LYS A 158 21.40 10.35 0.25
N MET A 159 21.29 10.78 -0.98
CA MET A 159 21.54 9.91 -2.13
C MET A 159 23.04 9.93 -2.48
N TYR A 160 23.58 8.77 -2.79
CA TYR A 160 24.97 8.59 -3.17
C TYR A 160 25.07 7.90 -4.52
N ALA A 161 25.95 8.39 -5.39
CA ALA A 161 26.37 7.66 -6.57
C ALA A 161 27.48 6.69 -6.16
N ILE A 162 27.33 5.41 -6.48
CA ILE A 162 28.32 4.37 -6.21
C ILE A 162 29.06 4.09 -7.52
N LEU A 163 30.38 4.23 -7.49
CA LEU A 163 31.24 3.99 -8.62
C LEU A 163 32.13 2.76 -8.37
N SER A 164 32.42 1.99 -9.41
CA SER A 164 33.39 0.92 -9.34
C SER A 164 34.80 1.51 -9.05
N LYS A 165 35.71 0.66 -8.50
CA LYS A 165 37.10 1.10 -8.14
C LYS A 165 37.86 1.73 -9.29
N GLY A 166 37.65 1.26 -10.53
CA GLY A 166 38.32 1.75 -11.74
C GLY A 166 37.54 2.78 -12.55
N HIS A 167 36.39 3.29 -12.05
CA HIS A 167 35.55 4.20 -12.84
C HIS A 167 36.24 5.56 -13.05
N PRO A 168 36.27 6.11 -14.30
CA PRO A 168 36.97 7.37 -14.61
C PRO A 168 36.49 8.56 -13.76
N LEU A 169 35.20 8.62 -13.43
CA LEU A 169 34.64 9.69 -12.60
C LEU A 169 35.11 9.68 -11.15
N LYS A 170 35.71 8.57 -10.69
CA LYS A 170 36.23 8.48 -9.31
C LYS A 170 37.35 9.47 -9.06
N ALA A 171 38.33 9.53 -9.99
CA ALA A 171 39.43 10.48 -9.88
C ALA A 171 38.94 11.93 -9.84
N LYS A 172 38.01 12.28 -10.72
CA LYS A 172 37.37 13.59 -10.80
C LYS A 172 36.61 13.95 -9.51
N ALA A 173 35.79 13.03 -8.97
CA ALA A 173 35.08 13.23 -7.73
C ALA A 173 36.00 13.40 -6.52
N THR A 174 37.10 12.68 -6.46
CA THR A 174 38.07 12.81 -5.37
C THR A 174 38.83 14.14 -5.40
N GLN A 175 39.10 14.67 -6.59
CA GLN A 175 39.78 15.97 -6.72
C GLN A 175 38.89 17.17 -6.34
N ILE A 176 37.62 17.11 -6.66
CA ILE A 176 36.69 18.22 -6.48
C ILE A 176 36.01 18.17 -5.11
N GLY A 177 35.95 16.98 -4.49
CA GLY A 177 35.25 16.79 -3.19
C GLY A 177 33.73 16.82 -3.27
N GLU A 178 33.16 17.14 -4.44
CA GLU A 178 31.74 17.18 -4.72
C GLU A 178 31.41 16.35 -5.95
N PHE A 179 30.16 15.89 -6.04
CA PHE A 179 29.68 15.10 -7.18
C PHE A 179 28.53 15.85 -7.86
N SER A 180 28.69 16.16 -9.16
CA SER A 180 27.63 16.76 -9.97
C SER A 180 26.83 15.70 -10.70
N LEU A 181 25.51 15.83 -10.71
CA LEU A 181 24.61 14.95 -11.48
C LEU A 181 24.87 15.03 -12.99
N GLU A 182 25.38 16.15 -13.50
CA GLU A 182 25.74 16.33 -14.91
C GLU A 182 26.80 15.34 -15.36
N TRP A 183 27.65 14.87 -14.45
CA TRP A 183 28.70 13.87 -14.77
C TRP A 183 28.12 12.50 -15.08
N LEU A 184 26.86 12.26 -14.76
CA LEU A 184 26.15 11.02 -15.08
C LEU A 184 25.62 10.99 -16.52
N ALA A 185 25.62 12.14 -17.20
CA ALA A 185 25.20 12.22 -18.59
C ALA A 185 26.04 11.30 -19.48
N GLY A 186 25.37 10.44 -20.24
CA GLY A 186 26.04 9.45 -21.09
C GLY A 186 26.62 8.22 -20.37
N GLN A 187 26.46 8.10 -19.04
CA GLN A 187 26.89 6.92 -18.28
C GLN A 187 25.78 5.87 -18.22
N THR A 188 26.19 4.60 -18.18
CA THR A 188 25.26 3.50 -17.87
C THR A 188 24.97 3.49 -16.37
N LEU A 189 23.72 3.70 -15.98
CA LEU A 189 23.30 3.77 -14.60
C LEU A 189 22.48 2.53 -14.21
N LEU A 190 22.77 1.98 -13.04
CA LEU A 190 21.92 1.01 -12.37
C LEU A 190 21.02 1.77 -11.40
N LEU A 191 19.75 1.87 -11.73
CA LEU A 191 18.76 2.56 -10.93
C LEU A 191 17.75 1.57 -10.35
N GLN A 192 17.11 1.96 -9.28
CA GLN A 192 15.99 1.20 -8.74
C GLN A 192 14.82 1.18 -9.74
N ASN A 193 14.00 0.13 -9.68
CA ASN A 193 12.84 0.00 -10.55
C ASN A 193 11.91 1.22 -10.38
N ARG A 194 11.35 1.71 -11.50
CA ARG A 194 10.39 2.84 -11.54
C ARG A 194 9.13 2.64 -10.71
N THR A 195 8.81 1.40 -10.31
CA THR A 195 7.72 1.12 -9.37
C THR A 195 8.02 1.57 -7.94
N GLN A 196 9.29 1.83 -7.62
CA GLN A 196 9.71 2.46 -6.38
C GLN A 196 9.89 3.96 -6.63
N ARG A 197 9.40 4.81 -5.74
CA ARG A 197 9.50 6.28 -5.91
C ARG A 197 10.92 6.78 -6.14
N GLN A 198 11.92 6.11 -5.60
CA GLN A 198 13.33 6.42 -5.81
C GLN A 198 13.82 6.20 -7.25
N GLY A 199 13.13 5.43 -8.06
CA GLY A 199 13.48 5.17 -9.46
C GLY A 199 12.74 6.04 -10.47
N GLN A 200 12.00 7.05 -10.02
CA GLN A 200 11.23 7.95 -10.88
C GLN A 200 11.95 9.27 -11.20
N TYR A 201 13.15 9.48 -10.63
CA TYR A 201 13.98 10.70 -10.79
C TYR A 201 15.28 10.40 -11.51
#